data_d74dbde849ac0c774252eeaa40c5d82f
#
_entry.id   d74dbde849ac0c774252eeaa40c5d82f
#
_cell.length_a   1.000
_cell.length_b   1.000
_cell.length_c   1.000
_cell.angle_alpha   90.00
_cell.angle_beta   90.00
_cell.angle_gamma   90.00
#
_symmetry.space_group_name_H-M   'P 1'
#
loop_
_entity.id
_entity.type
_entity.pdbx_description
1 polymer ?
#
loop_
_entity_poly.entity_id
_entity_poly.type
_entity_poly.pdbx_seq_one_letter_code
_entity_poly.pdbx_strand_id
1 'polypeptide(L)'
;MKPIIHHQGSDCCHTCCLKIEDLSVRFGAEEALANVDLHMHCGQIVALIGPNGAGKSTLIRAILGQQEYTGRITFHGPDGRERKLRIGYVPQSPNFAKGDPISVLDLFACCISRRPAFLRPTKTLREKVLACLAHVHAESLIDRRVGALSGGELQRVLLALALEPMPNMLILDEPLSGVDVEGMALLMDMLDEIRHKFDLSILMTTHDFSMLERYADRVVLLREHVLRAGTPQEVLNSDEFAQVFHMRGGSAE
;
A
#
# COMPACT_ATOMS: atom_id res chain seq x y z
N MET A 1 26.67 -9.08 8.17
CA MET A 1 26.03 -9.32 6.85
C MET A 1 25.44 -10.72 6.92
N LYS A 2 24.12 -10.86 7.18
CA LYS A 2 23.44 -12.16 7.19
C LYS A 2 22.94 -12.44 5.79
N PRO A 3 23.01 -13.68 5.27
CA PRO A 3 22.59 -14.01 3.94
C PRO A 3 21.08 -13.77 3.76
N ILE A 4 20.74 -13.11 2.65
CA ILE A 4 19.38 -12.92 2.18
C ILE A 4 18.93 -14.30 1.68
N ILE A 5 17.93 -14.88 2.34
CA ILE A 5 17.32 -16.12 1.88
C ILE A 5 16.35 -15.74 0.75
N HIS A 6 16.73 -16.04 -0.48
CA HIS A 6 15.84 -15.93 -1.63
C HIS A 6 14.77 -17.03 -1.54
N HIS A 7 13.54 -16.67 -1.29
CA HIS A 7 12.40 -17.57 -1.45
C HIS A 7 12.00 -17.62 -2.92
N GLN A 8 12.48 -18.62 -3.64
CA GLN A 8 11.93 -19.02 -4.94
C GLN A 8 10.74 -19.94 -4.70
N GLY A 9 9.55 -19.53 -5.13
CA GLY A 9 8.42 -20.39 -5.50
C GLY A 9 7.67 -21.05 -4.33
N SER A 10 6.39 -20.79 -4.25
CA SER A 10 5.26 -21.62 -3.71
C SER A 10 5.31 -22.27 -2.31
N ASP A 11 6.39 -22.27 -1.59
CA ASP A 11 6.42 -22.64 -0.19
C ASP A 11 6.70 -21.40 0.67
N CYS A 12 5.66 -20.58 0.87
CA CYS A 12 5.69 -19.55 1.89
C CYS A 12 6.01 -20.19 3.23
N CYS A 13 7.05 -19.70 3.89
CA CYS A 13 7.25 -19.95 5.30
C CYS A 13 5.91 -19.74 6.02
N HIS A 14 5.37 -20.79 6.62
CA HIS A 14 4.09 -20.79 7.35
C HIS A 14 4.06 -19.81 8.54
N THR A 15 5.03 -18.92 8.65
CA THR A 15 5.37 -18.20 9.88
C THR A 15 5.31 -16.68 9.77
N CYS A 16 5.32 -16.09 8.56
CA CYS A 16 5.31 -14.64 8.41
C CYS A 16 4.04 -14.19 7.70
N CYS A 17 3.13 -13.54 8.40
CA CYS A 17 1.90 -13.06 7.79
C CYS A 17 1.17 -12.01 8.61
N LEU A 18 0.45 -11.15 7.88
CA LEU A 18 -0.68 -10.43 8.44
C LEU A 18 -1.89 -11.36 8.39
N LYS A 19 -2.55 -11.56 9.53
CA LYS A 19 -3.78 -12.32 9.65
C LYS A 19 -4.85 -11.43 10.24
N ILE A 20 -5.96 -11.33 9.55
CA ILE A 20 -7.18 -10.66 9.99
C ILE A 20 -8.24 -11.75 10.13
N GLU A 21 -8.91 -11.79 11.30
CA GLU A 21 -9.91 -12.81 11.65
C GLU A 21 -11.17 -12.12 12.18
N ASP A 22 -12.31 -12.44 11.56
CA ASP A 22 -13.65 -11.98 11.95
C ASP A 22 -13.76 -10.45 12.13
N LEU A 23 -13.01 -9.67 11.31
CA LEU A 23 -12.98 -8.23 11.45
C LEU A 23 -14.30 -7.62 10.98
N SER A 24 -14.97 -6.89 11.90
CA SER A 24 -16.18 -6.13 11.57
C SER A 24 -16.06 -4.69 12.05
N VAL A 25 -16.60 -3.76 11.25
CA VAL A 25 -16.64 -2.32 11.55
C VAL A 25 -18.06 -1.81 11.38
N ARG A 26 -18.53 -1.07 12.38
CA ARG A 26 -19.86 -0.44 12.37
C ARG A 26 -19.78 1.06 12.57
N PHE A 27 -20.62 1.79 11.84
CA PHE A 27 -20.86 3.22 12.02
C PHE A 27 -22.32 3.42 12.49
N GLY A 28 -22.50 3.51 13.81
CA GLY A 28 -23.85 3.51 14.38
C GLY A 28 -24.60 2.21 14.09
N ALA A 29 -25.69 2.27 13.33
CA ALA A 29 -26.48 1.11 12.93
C ALA A 29 -26.01 0.45 11.63
N GLU A 30 -25.13 1.09 10.87
CA GLU A 30 -24.65 0.61 9.58
C GLU A 30 -23.38 -0.22 9.76
N GLU A 31 -23.36 -1.42 9.18
CA GLU A 31 -22.20 -2.29 9.17
C GLU A 31 -21.42 -2.08 7.88
N ALA A 32 -20.27 -1.42 7.99
CA ALA A 32 -19.42 -1.11 6.85
C ALA A 32 -18.50 -2.28 6.45
N LEU A 33 -18.17 -3.14 7.41
CA LEU A 33 -17.45 -4.39 7.20
C LEU A 33 -18.02 -5.47 8.12
N ALA A 34 -18.24 -6.66 7.59
CA ALA A 34 -18.80 -7.81 8.27
C ALA A 34 -17.91 -9.04 8.10
N ASN A 35 -17.38 -9.57 9.22
CA ASN A 35 -16.63 -10.82 9.28
C ASN A 35 -15.57 -10.94 8.17
N VAL A 36 -14.70 -9.93 8.07
CA VAL A 36 -13.61 -9.92 7.07
C VAL A 36 -12.48 -10.80 7.56
N ASP A 37 -12.18 -11.85 6.78
CA ASP A 37 -11.01 -12.69 6.94
C ASP A 37 -10.01 -12.42 5.82
N LEU A 38 -8.77 -12.11 6.18
CA LEU A 38 -7.70 -11.83 5.22
C LEU A 38 -6.38 -12.39 5.73
N HIS A 39 -5.65 -13.05 4.85
CA HIS A 39 -4.35 -13.59 5.14
C HIS A 39 -3.34 -13.16 4.06
N MET A 40 -2.25 -12.51 4.47
CA MET A 40 -1.16 -12.08 3.61
C MET A 40 0.16 -12.69 4.08
N HIS A 41 0.95 -13.20 3.17
CA HIS A 41 2.31 -13.68 3.46
C HIS A 41 3.35 -12.58 3.28
N CYS A 42 4.53 -12.76 3.89
CA CYS A 42 5.66 -11.86 3.70
C CYS A 42 6.06 -11.75 2.23
N GLY A 43 6.48 -10.58 1.82
CA GLY A 43 6.95 -10.33 0.47
C GLY A 43 5.87 -10.35 -0.62
N GLN A 44 4.59 -10.54 -0.27
CA GLN A 44 3.50 -10.52 -1.24
C GLN A 44 2.99 -9.12 -1.54
N ILE A 45 2.60 -8.90 -2.80
CA ILE A 45 1.73 -7.82 -3.21
C ILE A 45 0.30 -8.34 -3.24
N VAL A 46 -0.54 -7.83 -2.35
CA VAL A 46 -1.97 -8.14 -2.29
C VAL A 46 -2.76 -6.94 -2.76
N ALA A 47 -3.56 -7.11 -3.80
CA ALA A 47 -4.46 -6.09 -4.30
C ALA A 47 -5.85 -6.25 -3.71
N LEU A 48 -6.33 -5.21 -3.02
CA LEU A 48 -7.68 -5.10 -2.49
C LEU A 48 -8.55 -4.36 -3.50
N ILE A 49 -9.47 -5.06 -4.13
CA ILE A 49 -10.37 -4.51 -5.14
C ILE A 49 -11.82 -4.54 -4.67
N GLY A 50 -12.66 -3.73 -5.28
CA GLY A 50 -14.08 -3.65 -4.98
C GLY A 50 -14.67 -2.30 -5.41
N PRO A 51 -15.99 -2.17 -5.51
CA PRO A 51 -16.64 -0.92 -5.90
C PRO A 51 -16.42 0.19 -4.87
N ASN A 52 -16.82 1.41 -5.24
CA ASN A 52 -16.85 2.52 -4.29
C ASN A 52 -17.85 2.19 -3.17
N GLY A 53 -17.46 2.47 -1.92
CA GLY A 53 -18.27 2.09 -0.75
C GLY A 53 -18.12 0.64 -0.28
N ALA A 54 -17.30 -0.19 -0.93
CA ALA A 54 -17.08 -1.59 -0.56
C ALA A 54 -16.41 -1.82 0.81
N GLY A 55 -15.97 -0.76 1.48
CA GLY A 55 -15.25 -0.86 2.76
C GLY A 55 -13.73 -0.90 2.67
N LYS A 56 -13.12 -0.73 1.48
CA LYS A 56 -11.65 -0.77 1.30
C LYS A 56 -10.91 0.19 2.22
N SER A 57 -11.27 1.47 2.20
CA SER A 57 -10.63 2.49 3.05
C SER A 57 -10.96 2.29 4.54
N THR A 58 -12.13 1.70 4.85
CA THR A 58 -12.49 1.32 6.22
C THR A 58 -11.59 0.21 6.74
N LEU A 59 -11.33 -0.83 5.91
CA LEU A 59 -10.40 -1.91 6.25
C LEU A 59 -8.98 -1.38 6.45
N ILE A 60 -8.50 -0.52 5.54
CA ILE A 60 -7.19 0.14 5.69
C ILE A 60 -7.11 0.92 7.02
N ARG A 61 -8.12 1.74 7.34
CA ARG A 61 -8.15 2.49 8.61
C ARG A 61 -8.17 1.59 9.84
N ALA A 62 -8.86 0.44 9.78
CA ALA A 62 -8.85 -0.56 10.85
C ALA A 62 -7.44 -1.15 11.03
N ILE A 63 -6.76 -1.53 9.94
CA ILE A 63 -5.38 -2.04 9.97
C ILE A 63 -4.40 -0.98 10.51
N LEU A 64 -4.60 0.30 10.18
CA LEU A 64 -3.81 1.43 10.68
C LEU A 64 -4.11 1.78 12.15
N GLY A 65 -5.11 1.15 12.77
CA GLY A 65 -5.57 1.48 14.13
C GLY A 65 -6.28 2.84 14.23
N GLN A 66 -6.78 3.37 13.12
CA GLN A 66 -7.51 4.64 13.03
C GLN A 66 -9.03 4.48 13.09
N GLN A 67 -9.52 3.24 13.08
CA GLN A 67 -10.92 2.88 13.14
C GLN A 67 -11.10 1.76 14.15
N GLU A 68 -12.11 1.90 15.03
CA GLU A 68 -12.52 0.83 15.94
C GLU A 68 -13.13 -0.34 15.16
N TYR A 69 -12.79 -1.56 15.56
CA TYR A 69 -13.26 -2.79 14.95
C TYR A 69 -13.44 -3.88 16.01
N THR A 70 -14.20 -4.90 15.69
CA THR A 70 -14.24 -6.19 16.41
C THR A 70 -13.46 -7.23 15.61
N GLY A 71 -13.08 -8.35 16.24
CA GLY A 71 -12.22 -9.35 15.63
C GLY A 71 -10.75 -9.16 16.00
N ARG A 72 -9.85 -9.71 15.21
CA ARG A 72 -8.41 -9.73 15.51
C ARG A 72 -7.56 -9.40 14.29
N ILE A 73 -6.53 -8.58 14.50
CA ILE A 73 -5.44 -8.36 13.53
C ILE A 73 -4.14 -8.76 14.20
N THR A 74 -3.43 -9.74 13.63
CA THR A 74 -2.12 -10.20 14.12
C THR A 74 -1.09 -10.15 13.01
N PHE A 75 0.15 -9.90 13.39
CA PHE A 75 1.30 -9.94 12.49
C PHE A 75 2.39 -10.83 13.08
N HIS A 76 2.82 -11.81 12.30
CA HIS A 76 3.87 -12.75 12.68
C HIS A 76 5.11 -12.52 11.82
N GLY A 77 6.27 -12.48 12.46
CA GLY A 77 7.55 -12.38 11.76
C GLY A 77 7.99 -13.71 11.16
N PRO A 78 9.14 -13.74 10.44
CA PRO A 78 9.68 -14.94 9.80
C PRO A 78 9.98 -16.10 10.78
N ASP A 79 10.06 -15.79 12.07
CA ASP A 79 10.26 -16.77 13.17
C ASP A 79 8.94 -17.28 13.77
N GLY A 80 7.80 -16.95 13.16
CA GLY A 80 6.46 -17.34 13.64
C GLY A 80 6.01 -16.63 14.90
N ARG A 81 6.78 -15.67 15.43
CA ARG A 81 6.42 -14.93 16.63
C ARG A 81 5.59 -13.70 16.27
N GLU A 82 4.56 -13.47 17.06
CA GLU A 82 3.80 -12.24 16.96
C GLU A 82 4.70 -11.03 17.17
N ARG A 83 4.62 -10.06 16.29
CA ARG A 83 5.43 -8.83 16.31
C ARG A 83 4.54 -7.62 16.13
N LYS A 84 5.03 -6.48 16.61
CA LYS A 84 4.37 -5.20 16.32
C LYS A 84 4.47 -4.89 14.83
N LEU A 85 3.32 -4.74 14.19
CA LEU A 85 3.22 -4.30 12.82
C LEU A 85 3.69 -2.84 12.72
N ARG A 86 4.64 -2.58 11.82
CA ARG A 86 5.09 -1.23 11.44
C ARG A 86 4.66 -1.00 10.01
N ILE A 87 3.78 -0.03 9.81
CA ILE A 87 3.16 0.23 8.52
C ILE A 87 3.70 1.51 7.95
N GLY A 88 4.15 1.47 6.68
CA GLY A 88 4.28 2.62 5.83
C GLY A 88 2.97 2.84 5.09
N TYR A 89 2.43 4.04 5.12
CA TYR A 89 1.14 4.34 4.49
C TYR A 89 1.28 5.46 3.46
N VAL A 90 0.80 5.21 2.26
CA VAL A 90 0.67 6.21 1.19
C VAL A 90 -0.82 6.41 0.92
N PRO A 91 -1.39 7.56 1.26
CA PRO A 91 -2.80 7.87 1.04
C PRO A 91 -3.10 8.17 -0.43
N GLN A 92 -4.35 7.99 -0.85
CA GLN A 92 -4.85 8.20 -2.22
C GLN A 92 -4.54 9.59 -2.79
N SER A 93 -4.73 10.64 -2.02
CA SER A 93 -4.57 12.02 -2.52
C SER A 93 -4.18 12.95 -1.38
N PRO A 94 -2.89 13.10 -1.09
CA PRO A 94 -2.47 14.18 -0.20
C PRO A 94 -2.66 15.51 -0.92
N ASN A 95 -3.47 16.38 -0.32
CA ASN A 95 -3.75 17.70 -0.88
C ASN A 95 -2.57 18.66 -0.62
N PHE A 96 -1.71 18.81 -1.63
CA PHE A 96 -0.72 19.88 -1.67
C PHE A 96 -1.20 20.94 -2.67
N ALA A 97 -1.38 22.17 -2.21
CA ALA A 97 -1.73 23.27 -3.10
C ALA A 97 -0.55 23.61 -4.02
N LYS A 98 -0.82 23.89 -5.31
CA LYS A 98 0.23 24.26 -6.29
C LYS A 98 1.10 25.44 -5.85
N GLY A 99 0.59 26.29 -4.95
CA GLY A 99 1.29 27.45 -4.41
C GLY A 99 2.07 27.21 -3.11
N ASP A 100 1.98 26.02 -2.51
CA ASP A 100 2.65 25.75 -1.25
C ASP A 100 4.17 25.84 -1.39
N PRO A 101 4.84 26.62 -0.51
CA PRO A 101 6.29 26.83 -0.59
C PRO A 101 7.11 25.65 -0.07
N ILE A 102 6.47 24.54 0.29
CA ILE A 102 7.08 23.38 0.93
C ILE A 102 7.90 22.59 -0.09
N SER A 103 9.21 22.43 0.15
CA SER A 103 10.06 21.53 -0.63
C SER A 103 9.91 20.06 -0.17
N VAL A 104 10.39 19.13 -1.00
CA VAL A 104 10.47 17.70 -0.60
C VAL A 104 11.30 17.54 0.66
N LEU A 105 12.43 18.26 0.77
CA LEU A 105 13.27 18.24 1.98
C LEU A 105 12.50 18.73 3.22
N ASP A 106 11.69 19.80 3.08
CA ASP A 106 10.88 20.32 4.19
C ASP A 106 9.80 19.33 4.60
N LEU A 107 9.15 18.66 3.63
CA LEU A 107 8.17 17.61 3.90
C LEU A 107 8.79 16.49 4.75
N PHE A 108 9.95 15.98 4.35
CA PHE A 108 10.67 14.97 5.14
C PHE A 108 11.08 15.52 6.50
N ALA A 109 11.56 16.76 6.57
CA ALA A 109 11.94 17.39 7.84
C ALA A 109 10.78 17.44 8.83
N CYS A 110 9.57 17.74 8.37
CA CYS A 110 8.36 17.76 9.21
C CYS A 110 7.97 16.35 9.69
N CYS A 111 8.18 15.30 8.88
CA CYS A 111 7.72 13.96 9.19
C CYS A 111 8.72 13.15 10.03
N ILE A 112 10.03 13.28 9.76
CA ILE A 112 11.06 12.42 10.37
C ILE A 112 11.98 13.12 11.36
N SER A 113 12.00 14.48 11.37
CA SER A 113 12.84 15.26 12.29
C SER A 113 12.06 15.64 13.55
N ARG A 114 12.72 15.58 14.70
CA ARG A 114 12.19 16.11 15.97
C ARG A 114 12.49 17.62 16.15
N ARG A 115 13.17 18.23 15.17
CA ARG A 115 13.52 19.64 15.24
C ARG A 115 12.35 20.51 14.77
N PRO A 116 12.16 21.69 15.34
CA PRO A 116 11.14 22.63 14.87
C PRO A 116 11.30 22.94 13.37
N ALA A 117 10.18 22.95 12.64
CA ALA A 117 10.15 23.10 11.18
C ALA A 117 10.70 24.46 10.66
N PHE A 118 10.74 25.50 11.52
CA PHE A 118 11.31 26.80 11.17
C PHE A 118 12.85 26.84 11.15
N LEU A 119 13.51 25.78 11.65
CA LEU A 119 14.96 25.66 11.60
C LEU A 119 15.36 25.00 10.28
N ARG A 120 16.38 25.56 9.63
CA ARG A 120 16.92 24.99 8.39
C ARG A 120 17.30 23.53 8.58
N PRO A 121 16.99 22.64 7.62
CA PRO A 121 17.41 21.25 7.63
C PRO A 121 18.93 21.12 7.77
N THR A 122 19.39 20.19 8.59
CA THR A 122 20.82 19.93 8.76
C THR A 122 21.37 19.16 7.56
N LYS A 123 22.69 19.22 7.36
CA LYS A 123 23.39 18.41 6.35
C LYS A 123 23.10 16.92 6.54
N THR A 124 23.15 16.42 7.78
CA THR A 124 22.84 15.03 8.11
C THR A 124 21.40 14.63 7.75
N LEU A 125 20.41 15.52 7.98
CA LEU A 125 19.03 15.26 7.57
C LEU A 125 18.92 15.20 6.04
N ARG A 126 19.57 16.13 5.33
CA ARG A 126 19.58 16.13 3.86
C ARG A 126 20.18 14.84 3.29
N GLU A 127 21.31 14.38 3.85
CA GLU A 127 21.94 13.12 3.45
C GLU A 127 21.00 11.92 3.69
N LYS A 128 20.30 11.92 4.83
CA LYS A 128 19.30 10.89 5.14
C LYS A 128 18.13 10.92 4.14
N VAL A 129 17.61 12.10 3.82
CA VAL A 129 16.50 12.25 2.84
C VAL A 129 16.94 11.80 1.44
N LEU A 130 18.16 12.14 1.02
CA LEU A 130 18.72 11.64 -0.25
C LEU A 130 18.79 10.12 -0.28
N ALA A 131 19.21 9.48 0.82
CA ALA A 131 19.22 8.02 0.91
C ALA A 131 17.81 7.41 0.83
N CYS A 132 16.79 8.03 1.43
CA CYS A 132 15.39 7.61 1.29
C CYS A 132 14.92 7.76 -0.16
N LEU A 133 15.18 8.90 -0.79
CA LEU A 133 14.78 9.18 -2.17
C LEU A 133 15.49 8.27 -3.20
N ALA A 134 16.71 7.81 -2.89
CA ALA A 134 17.46 6.88 -3.73
C ALA A 134 16.75 5.51 -3.88
N HIS A 135 15.95 5.08 -2.91
CA HIS A 135 15.17 3.84 -3.02
C HIS A 135 14.08 3.90 -4.10
N VAL A 136 13.71 5.11 -4.50
CA VAL A 136 12.63 5.37 -5.45
C VAL A 136 13.08 6.19 -6.67
N HIS A 137 14.39 6.31 -6.87
CA HIS A 137 15.00 7.09 -7.96
C HIS A 137 14.46 8.53 -8.06
N ALA A 138 14.39 9.22 -6.91
CA ALA A 138 13.80 10.55 -6.79
C ALA A 138 14.74 11.59 -6.15
N GLU A 139 16.06 11.35 -6.12
CA GLU A 139 17.05 12.20 -5.46
C GLU A 139 17.05 13.63 -6.02
N SER A 140 16.83 13.76 -7.33
CA SER A 140 16.78 15.07 -8.02
C SER A 140 15.61 15.94 -7.58
N LEU A 141 14.62 15.37 -6.89
CA LEU A 141 13.41 16.07 -6.45
C LEU A 141 13.57 16.76 -5.09
N ILE A 142 14.66 16.52 -4.35
CA ILE A 142 14.83 16.94 -2.96
C ILE A 142 14.57 18.43 -2.70
N ASP A 143 14.94 19.29 -3.64
CA ASP A 143 14.77 20.75 -3.53
C ASP A 143 13.55 21.27 -4.28
N ARG A 144 12.79 20.37 -4.97
CA ARG A 144 11.58 20.77 -5.69
C ARG A 144 10.42 21.01 -4.72
N ARG A 145 9.54 21.93 -5.08
CA ARG A 145 8.29 22.16 -4.33
C ARG A 145 7.34 20.98 -4.54
N VAL A 146 6.75 20.48 -3.46
CA VAL A 146 5.83 19.33 -3.51
C VAL A 146 4.64 19.62 -4.42
N GLY A 147 4.06 20.82 -4.36
CA GLY A 147 2.94 21.21 -5.22
C GLY A 147 3.28 21.40 -6.71
N ALA A 148 4.57 21.34 -7.10
CA ALA A 148 5.04 21.42 -8.48
C ALA A 148 5.46 20.06 -9.07
N LEU A 149 5.31 18.97 -8.30
CA LEU A 149 5.60 17.60 -8.76
C LEU A 149 4.47 17.08 -9.64
N SER A 150 4.83 16.25 -10.63
CA SER A 150 3.85 15.43 -11.35
C SER A 150 3.26 14.36 -10.42
N GLY A 151 2.14 13.74 -10.81
CA GLY A 151 1.52 12.68 -10.02
C GLY A 151 2.49 11.55 -9.68
N GLY A 152 3.23 11.03 -10.67
CA GLY A 152 4.21 9.97 -10.47
C GLY A 152 5.44 10.40 -9.63
N GLU A 153 5.92 11.66 -9.78
CA GLU A 153 6.99 12.20 -8.93
C GLU A 153 6.52 12.29 -7.47
N LEU A 154 5.30 12.78 -7.24
CA LEU A 154 4.72 12.89 -5.91
C LEU A 154 4.54 11.51 -5.28
N GLN A 155 4.03 10.53 -6.01
CA GLN A 155 3.88 9.14 -5.53
C GLN A 155 5.22 8.54 -5.11
N ARG A 156 6.28 8.73 -5.88
CA ARG A 156 7.63 8.29 -5.51
C ARG A 156 8.13 8.95 -4.22
N VAL A 157 7.93 10.26 -4.09
CA VAL A 157 8.31 11.00 -2.87
C VAL A 157 7.56 10.49 -1.64
N LEU A 158 6.24 10.26 -1.77
CA LEU A 158 5.41 9.73 -0.68
C LEU A 158 5.79 8.28 -0.33
N LEU A 159 6.12 7.47 -1.34
CA LEU A 159 6.62 6.12 -1.11
C LEU A 159 7.95 6.13 -0.35
N ALA A 160 8.90 7.01 -0.74
CA ALA A 160 10.15 7.16 -0.01
C ALA A 160 9.93 7.58 1.45
N LEU A 161 8.96 8.45 1.70
CA LEU A 161 8.59 8.86 3.04
C LEU A 161 7.96 7.72 3.85
N ALA A 162 7.09 6.92 3.23
CA ALA A 162 6.44 5.77 3.85
C ALA A 162 7.43 4.63 4.19
N LEU A 163 8.57 4.58 3.52
CA LEU A 163 9.67 3.65 3.82
C LEU A 163 10.56 4.09 5.00
N GLU A 164 10.35 5.26 5.58
CA GLU A 164 11.17 5.77 6.68
C GLU A 164 10.34 6.06 7.95
N PRO A 165 10.58 5.34 9.06
CA PRO A 165 11.54 4.23 9.21
C PRO A 165 11.06 2.97 8.48
N MET A 166 12.00 2.13 8.02
CA MET A 166 11.68 0.93 7.25
C MET A 166 10.55 0.11 7.90
N PRO A 167 9.40 -0.04 7.23
CA PRO A 167 8.24 -0.76 7.76
C PRO A 167 8.37 -2.28 7.57
N ASN A 168 7.41 -3.04 8.13
CA ASN A 168 7.20 -4.45 7.80
C ASN A 168 6.19 -4.62 6.66
N MET A 169 5.33 -3.63 6.47
CA MET A 169 4.24 -3.64 5.52
C MET A 169 4.04 -2.24 4.93
N LEU A 170 3.81 -2.18 3.64
CA LEU A 170 3.31 -0.98 2.97
C LEU A 170 1.81 -1.11 2.71
N ILE A 171 1.10 -0.03 2.96
CA ILE A 171 -0.29 0.14 2.50
C ILE A 171 -0.32 1.30 1.53
N LEU A 172 -0.81 1.05 0.33
CA LEU A 172 -0.89 2.01 -0.75
C LEU A 172 -2.36 2.16 -1.16
N ASP A 173 -2.96 3.31 -0.86
CA ASP A 173 -4.36 3.57 -1.19
C ASP A 173 -4.43 4.25 -2.56
N GLU A 174 -4.83 3.50 -3.58
CA GLU A 174 -4.90 3.92 -5.00
C GLU A 174 -3.62 4.59 -5.53
N PRO A 175 -2.44 3.95 -5.41
CA PRO A 175 -1.14 4.57 -5.73
C PRO A 175 -0.98 4.92 -7.21
N LEU A 176 -1.79 4.35 -8.09
CA LEU A 176 -1.74 4.57 -9.55
C LEU A 176 -2.67 5.71 -10.01
N SER A 177 -3.47 6.27 -9.10
CA SER A 177 -4.41 7.34 -9.44
C SER A 177 -3.67 8.62 -9.88
N GLY A 178 -4.01 9.12 -11.07
CA GLY A 178 -3.38 10.32 -11.64
C GLY A 178 -1.96 10.13 -12.17
N VAL A 179 -1.53 8.89 -12.34
CA VAL A 179 -0.25 8.51 -12.96
C VAL A 179 -0.53 8.03 -14.38
N ASP A 180 0.30 8.41 -15.34
CA ASP A 180 0.21 7.93 -16.73
C ASP A 180 0.69 6.47 -16.86
N VAL A 181 0.41 5.85 -18.00
CA VAL A 181 0.66 4.41 -18.21
C VAL A 181 2.13 4.03 -18.01
N GLU A 182 3.06 4.87 -18.50
CA GLU A 182 4.50 4.63 -18.32
C GLU A 182 4.92 4.76 -16.85
N GLY A 183 4.40 5.78 -16.17
CA GLY A 183 4.63 5.99 -14.74
C GLY A 183 4.03 4.89 -13.87
N MET A 184 2.88 4.32 -14.25
CA MET A 184 2.29 3.17 -13.55
C MET A 184 3.20 1.95 -13.62
N ALA A 185 3.70 1.60 -14.82
CA ALA A 185 4.61 0.48 -14.98
C ALA A 185 5.90 0.69 -14.16
N LEU A 186 6.49 1.89 -14.25
CA LEU A 186 7.69 2.24 -13.49
C LEU A 186 7.46 2.15 -11.97
N LEU A 187 6.32 2.62 -11.48
CA LEU A 187 5.98 2.55 -10.05
C LEU A 187 5.83 1.10 -9.59
N MET A 188 5.16 0.27 -10.39
CA MET A 188 4.96 -1.14 -10.05
C MET A 188 6.26 -1.95 -10.11
N ASP A 189 7.12 -1.74 -11.11
CA ASP A 189 8.45 -2.37 -11.19
C ASP A 189 9.30 -1.98 -9.97
N MET A 190 9.25 -0.71 -9.55
CA MET A 190 9.94 -0.22 -8.37
C MET A 190 9.38 -0.84 -7.06
N LEU A 191 8.07 -0.98 -6.94
CA LEU A 191 7.45 -1.65 -5.79
C LEU A 191 7.87 -3.13 -5.72
N ASP A 192 7.95 -3.79 -6.86
CA ASP A 192 8.43 -5.18 -6.96
C ASP A 192 9.91 -5.30 -6.54
N GLU A 193 10.77 -4.38 -6.96
CA GLU A 193 12.17 -4.32 -6.52
C GLU A 193 12.28 -4.08 -4.99
N ILE A 194 11.52 -3.12 -4.45
CA ILE A 194 11.54 -2.77 -3.03
C ILE A 194 11.07 -3.96 -2.18
N ARG A 195 9.98 -4.63 -2.56
CA ARG A 195 9.47 -5.77 -1.78
C ARG A 195 10.49 -6.91 -1.71
N HIS A 196 11.17 -7.22 -2.81
CA HIS A 196 12.19 -8.26 -2.84
C HIS A 196 13.44 -7.87 -2.04
N LYS A 197 13.86 -6.60 -2.14
CA LYS A 197 15.06 -6.09 -1.45
C LYS A 197 14.91 -6.06 0.07
N PHE A 198 13.71 -5.77 0.56
CA PHE A 198 13.45 -5.53 1.98
C PHE A 198 12.52 -6.57 2.63
N ASP A 199 12.12 -7.62 1.90
CA ASP A 199 11.15 -8.64 2.33
C ASP A 199 9.85 -7.97 2.84
N LEU A 200 9.31 -7.05 2.05
CA LEU A 200 8.24 -6.15 2.41
C LEU A 200 6.91 -6.62 1.85
N SER A 201 5.91 -6.79 2.70
CA SER A 201 4.54 -7.07 2.25
C SER A 201 3.86 -5.78 1.81
N ILE A 202 3.10 -5.82 0.71
CA ILE A 202 2.41 -4.66 0.15
C ILE A 202 0.91 -4.98 0.04
N LEU A 203 0.07 -4.18 0.70
CA LEU A 203 -1.37 -4.13 0.47
C LEU A 203 -1.69 -2.89 -0.34
N MET A 204 -2.28 -3.04 -1.51
CA MET A 204 -2.68 -1.89 -2.33
C MET A 204 -4.14 -1.94 -2.72
N THR A 205 -4.80 -0.80 -2.74
CA THR A 205 -6.10 -0.67 -3.40
C THR A 205 -5.90 -0.19 -4.83
N THR A 206 -6.72 -0.66 -5.74
CA THR A 206 -6.71 -0.17 -7.12
C THR A 206 -8.07 -0.36 -7.78
N HIS A 207 -8.35 0.51 -8.74
CA HIS A 207 -9.45 0.38 -9.70
C HIS A 207 -8.95 -0.02 -11.09
N ASP A 208 -7.64 -0.05 -11.30
CA ASP A 208 -7.02 -0.50 -12.54
C ASP A 208 -6.63 -1.98 -12.41
N PHE A 209 -7.31 -2.83 -13.17
CA PHE A 209 -7.11 -4.28 -13.14
C PHE A 209 -6.03 -4.74 -14.12
N SER A 210 -5.60 -3.87 -15.04
CA SER A 210 -4.65 -4.23 -16.11
C SER A 210 -3.27 -4.65 -15.59
N MET A 211 -2.86 -4.10 -14.43
CA MET A 211 -1.57 -4.39 -13.82
C MET A 211 -1.60 -5.57 -12.84
N LEU A 212 -2.81 -6.05 -12.45
CA LEU A 212 -2.93 -7.05 -11.41
C LEU A 212 -2.31 -8.39 -11.80
N GLU A 213 -2.55 -8.85 -13.03
CA GLU A 213 -2.03 -10.14 -13.50
C GLU A 213 -0.51 -10.20 -13.53
N ARG A 214 0.15 -9.05 -13.72
CA ARG A 214 1.60 -8.97 -13.79
C ARG A 214 2.28 -8.82 -12.43
N TYR A 215 1.67 -8.06 -11.52
CA TYR A 215 2.38 -7.62 -10.31
C TYR A 215 1.77 -8.13 -9.01
N ALA A 216 0.47 -8.43 -8.96
CA ALA A 216 -0.15 -8.90 -7.74
C ALA A 216 0.03 -10.42 -7.58
N ASP A 217 0.47 -10.85 -6.41
CA ASP A 217 0.52 -12.28 -6.07
C ASP A 217 -0.87 -12.78 -5.68
N ARG A 218 -1.69 -11.90 -5.10
CA ARG A 218 -3.04 -12.21 -4.64
C ARG A 218 -3.97 -11.02 -4.83
N VAL A 219 -5.22 -11.32 -5.14
CA VAL A 219 -6.30 -10.33 -5.24
C VAL A 219 -7.40 -10.70 -4.24
N VAL A 220 -7.95 -9.69 -3.59
CA VAL A 220 -9.07 -9.80 -2.64
C VAL A 220 -10.19 -8.91 -3.13
N LEU A 221 -11.31 -9.51 -3.50
CA LEU A 221 -12.55 -8.80 -3.88
C LEU A 221 -13.38 -8.56 -2.63
N LEU A 222 -13.53 -7.30 -2.26
CA LEU A 222 -14.26 -6.85 -1.08
C LEU A 222 -15.57 -6.17 -1.46
N ARG A 223 -16.62 -6.50 -0.74
CA ARG A 223 -17.89 -5.76 -0.71
C ARG A 223 -18.54 -6.02 0.65
N GLU A 224 -18.27 -5.12 1.63
CA GLU A 224 -18.64 -5.29 3.04
C GLU A 224 -17.99 -6.53 3.71
N HIS A 225 -17.84 -7.62 2.98
CA HIS A 225 -17.10 -8.83 3.35
C HIS A 225 -16.23 -9.29 2.16
N VAL A 226 -15.37 -10.27 2.39
CA VAL A 226 -14.54 -10.85 1.32
C VAL A 226 -15.42 -11.77 0.47
N LEU A 227 -15.70 -11.36 -0.77
CA LEU A 227 -16.45 -12.17 -1.73
C LEU A 227 -15.59 -13.28 -2.32
N ARG A 228 -14.35 -12.92 -2.69
CA ARG A 228 -13.39 -13.83 -3.29
C ARG A 228 -11.97 -13.42 -2.96
N ALA A 229 -11.09 -14.40 -2.76
CA ALA A 229 -9.65 -14.15 -2.63
C ALA A 229 -8.89 -15.29 -3.33
N GLY A 230 -7.85 -14.95 -4.09
CA GLY A 230 -7.07 -15.93 -4.86
C GLY A 230 -6.01 -15.26 -5.72
N THR A 231 -5.49 -15.98 -6.70
CA THR A 231 -4.63 -15.41 -7.73
C THR A 231 -5.41 -14.38 -8.57
N PRO A 232 -4.73 -13.43 -9.24
CA PRO A 232 -5.41 -12.48 -10.12
C PRO A 232 -6.35 -13.15 -11.11
N GLN A 233 -5.92 -14.23 -11.76
CA GLN A 233 -6.73 -14.96 -12.74
C GLN A 233 -7.97 -15.61 -12.12
N GLU A 234 -7.85 -16.22 -10.92
CA GLU A 234 -8.99 -16.83 -10.22
C GLU A 234 -10.05 -15.82 -9.81
N VAL A 235 -9.62 -14.60 -9.44
CA VAL A 235 -10.56 -13.56 -8.99
C VAL A 235 -11.15 -12.80 -10.17
N LEU A 236 -10.33 -12.35 -11.13
CA LEU A 236 -10.81 -11.56 -12.28
C LEU A 236 -11.72 -12.34 -13.22
N ASN A 237 -11.58 -13.68 -13.29
CA ASN A 237 -12.45 -14.54 -14.09
C ASN A 237 -13.63 -15.12 -13.29
N SER A 238 -13.84 -14.72 -12.03
CA SER A 238 -14.90 -15.24 -11.18
C SER A 238 -16.27 -14.62 -11.49
N ASP A 239 -17.32 -15.38 -11.16
CA ASP A 239 -18.70 -14.87 -11.28
C ASP A 239 -18.96 -13.71 -10.33
N GLU A 240 -18.38 -13.73 -9.15
CA GLU A 240 -18.49 -12.66 -8.15
C GLU A 240 -17.90 -11.35 -8.70
N PHE A 241 -16.75 -11.40 -9.35
CA PHE A 241 -16.14 -10.24 -9.99
C PHE A 241 -17.03 -9.68 -11.11
N ALA A 242 -17.54 -10.56 -11.99
CA ALA A 242 -18.43 -10.16 -13.08
C ALA A 242 -19.73 -9.52 -12.57
N GLN A 243 -20.29 -10.02 -11.46
CA GLN A 243 -21.48 -9.45 -10.82
C GLN A 243 -21.22 -8.08 -10.21
N VAL A 244 -20.09 -7.93 -9.50
CA VAL A 244 -19.73 -6.69 -8.80
C VAL A 244 -19.44 -5.56 -9.78
N PHE A 245 -18.77 -5.85 -10.90
CA PHE A 245 -18.36 -4.85 -11.87
C PHE A 245 -19.24 -4.81 -13.13
N HIS A 246 -20.40 -5.52 -13.13
CA HIS A 246 -21.37 -5.56 -14.24
C HIS A 246 -20.77 -5.92 -15.61
N MET A 247 -19.74 -6.79 -15.62
CA MET A 247 -19.07 -7.20 -16.85
C MET A 247 -19.82 -8.30 -17.63
N ARG A 248 -20.95 -8.80 -17.12
CA ARG A 248 -21.90 -9.68 -17.83
C ARG A 248 -23.15 -8.90 -18.21
N GLY A 249 -23.12 -8.26 -19.37
CA GLY A 249 -24.28 -7.50 -19.86
C GLY A 249 -24.11 -7.00 -21.29
N GLY A 250 -23.58 -7.87 -22.16
CA GLY A 250 -23.41 -7.54 -23.58
C GLY A 250 -23.64 -8.76 -24.48
N SER A 251 -24.77 -9.44 -24.29
CA SER A 251 -25.28 -10.35 -25.34
C SER A 251 -26.71 -10.73 -25.02
N ALA A 252 -27.62 -10.03 -25.67
CA ALA A 252 -28.94 -10.46 -26.15
C ALA A 252 -29.89 -9.27 -26.18
N GLU A 253 -29.98 -8.57 -27.25
CA GLU A 253 -31.11 -8.54 -28.21
C GLU A 253 -30.73 -7.66 -29.40
#